data_099acaae3ecd478de8deef73dfc86596
#
_entry.id   099acaae3ecd478de8deef73dfc86596
#
_cell.length_a   1.000
_cell.length_b   1.000
_cell.length_c   1.000
_cell.angle_alpha   90.00
_cell.angle_beta   90.00
_cell.angle_gamma   90.00
#
_symmetry.space_group_name_H-M   'P 1'
#
loop_
_entity.id
_entity.type
_entity.pdbx_description
1 polymer ?
#
loop_
_entity_poly.entity_id
_entity_poly.type
_entity_poly.pdbx_seq_one_letter_code
_entity_poly.pdbx_strand_id
1 'polypeptide(L)'
;MIRHLHPTDSPGLLQFSQSSGRGETCTLVDALRGGPGGFPTVKYASIALSPRAWQSCWVETHRGRIDAVLRAGPRSGPQTWEVGEFYLRNSKSDLALELLEQITIPAGDAGAQRIFVRVPANSVVFEDARKAGYSAIYRETVYRSESVHTALSNLGIPDHPLQLRPRVSADDHDLFRMHNFTTPVEIRMKSGQTSQDWAAGSERLGRKTSEWVFELGDGNIGAHIQRKSTRSGHMFVLNWSNEVGSELPGLVAAALADSKDVPVTTAVPEFRPALSHLLMTLGFTDQAQYEVMVKPLAQTVSEISRAFAAIS
;
A
#
# COMPACT_ATOMS: atom_id res chain seq x y z
N MET A 1 2.64 -15.73 -23.58
CA MET A 1 3.91 -16.13 -22.93
C MET A 1 4.31 -15.05 -21.95
N ILE A 2 4.45 -15.41 -20.67
CA ILE A 2 4.84 -14.50 -19.59
C ILE A 2 6.37 -14.47 -19.47
N ARG A 3 6.95 -13.29 -19.39
CA ARG A 3 8.39 -13.05 -19.22
C ARG A 3 8.66 -11.67 -18.62
N HIS A 4 9.89 -11.42 -18.24
CA HIS A 4 10.29 -10.06 -17.85
C HIS A 4 10.18 -9.09 -19.03
N LEU A 5 9.91 -7.81 -18.69
CA LEU A 5 9.96 -6.71 -19.65
C LEU A 5 11.38 -6.59 -20.23
N HIS A 6 11.51 -6.34 -21.52
CA HIS A 6 12.78 -6.24 -22.21
C HIS A 6 12.89 -4.91 -23.00
N PRO A 7 14.10 -4.39 -23.27
CA PRO A 7 14.28 -3.16 -24.07
C PRO A 7 13.57 -3.20 -25.43
N THR A 8 13.54 -4.36 -26.06
CA THR A 8 12.86 -4.58 -27.35
C THR A 8 11.35 -4.45 -27.31
N ASP A 9 10.75 -4.37 -26.11
CA ASP A 9 9.30 -4.21 -25.94
C ASP A 9 8.83 -2.76 -26.10
N SER A 10 9.75 -1.79 -26.14
CA SER A 10 9.40 -0.37 -26.18
C SER A 10 8.39 0.00 -27.29
N PRO A 11 8.48 -0.50 -28.53
CA PRO A 11 7.44 -0.26 -29.53
C PRO A 11 6.09 -0.90 -29.17
N GLY A 12 6.11 -2.11 -28.59
CA GLY A 12 4.92 -2.81 -28.14
C GLY A 12 4.20 -2.09 -26.99
N LEU A 13 4.95 -1.43 -26.08
CA LEU A 13 4.40 -0.63 -24.99
C LEU A 13 3.63 0.60 -25.50
N LEU A 14 4.10 1.24 -26.57
CA LEU A 14 3.36 2.34 -27.21
C LEU A 14 2.02 1.85 -27.75
N GLN A 15 2.01 0.71 -28.44
CA GLN A 15 0.78 0.13 -28.95
C GLN A 15 -0.15 -0.32 -27.80
N PHE A 16 0.43 -0.89 -26.72
CA PHE A 16 -0.33 -1.31 -25.55
C PHE A 16 -1.02 -0.13 -24.88
N SER A 17 -0.34 1.02 -24.75
CA SER A 17 -0.91 2.21 -24.10
C SER A 17 -2.17 2.76 -24.77
N GLN A 18 -2.34 2.54 -26.09
CA GLN A 18 -3.52 2.98 -26.84
C GLN A 18 -4.75 2.11 -26.59
N SER A 19 -4.57 0.91 -26.05
CA SER A 19 -5.62 -0.09 -25.86
C SER A 19 -5.73 -0.62 -24.44
N SER A 20 -4.81 -0.21 -23.53
CA SER A 20 -4.91 -0.48 -22.11
C SER A 20 -5.87 0.52 -21.45
N GLY A 21 -6.68 0.04 -20.51
CA GLY A 21 -7.53 0.86 -19.66
C GLY A 21 -6.75 1.49 -18.50
N ARG A 22 -7.48 1.80 -17.43
CA ARG A 22 -6.89 2.12 -16.13
C ARG A 22 -6.20 0.88 -15.57
N GLY A 23 -5.25 1.11 -14.66
CA GLY A 23 -4.63 0.01 -13.93
C GLY A 23 -5.65 -0.73 -13.05
N GLU A 24 -5.43 -2.00 -12.86
CA GLU A 24 -6.29 -2.90 -12.07
C GLU A 24 -5.81 -3.03 -10.62
N THR A 25 -4.59 -2.56 -10.32
CA THR A 25 -4.03 -2.51 -8.96
C THR A 25 -3.31 -1.20 -8.73
N CYS A 26 -3.09 -0.85 -7.47
CA CYS A 26 -2.34 0.34 -7.11
C CYS A 26 -1.66 0.21 -5.74
N THR A 27 -0.65 1.04 -5.50
CA THR A 27 -0.09 1.26 -4.17
C THR A 27 -1.01 2.17 -3.34
N LEU A 28 -0.79 2.26 -2.02
CA LEU A 28 -1.48 3.23 -1.17
C LEU A 28 -1.33 4.67 -1.71
N VAL A 29 -0.12 5.03 -2.14
CA VAL A 29 0.16 6.38 -2.67
C VAL A 29 -0.64 6.67 -3.94
N ASP A 30 -0.80 5.67 -4.82
CA ASP A 30 -1.59 5.83 -6.04
C ASP A 30 -3.08 5.91 -5.72
N ALA A 31 -3.57 5.10 -4.76
CA ALA A 31 -4.95 5.17 -4.27
C ALA A 31 -5.27 6.60 -3.76
N LEU A 32 -4.38 7.17 -2.93
CA LEU A 32 -4.52 8.53 -2.39
C LEU A 32 -4.40 9.64 -3.45
N ARG A 33 -3.85 9.36 -4.62
CA ARG A 33 -3.76 10.29 -5.75
C ARG A 33 -4.93 10.22 -6.73
N GLY A 34 -5.93 9.40 -6.45
CA GLY A 34 -7.11 9.21 -7.30
C GLY A 34 -7.17 7.85 -7.98
N GLY A 35 -6.40 6.90 -7.47
CA GLY A 35 -6.41 5.51 -7.92
C GLY A 35 -5.46 5.20 -9.07
N PRO A 36 -5.54 3.98 -9.60
CA PRO A 36 -4.72 3.57 -10.72
C PRO A 36 -5.02 4.41 -11.95
N GLY A 37 -3.98 5.04 -12.49
CA GLY A 37 -4.08 5.85 -13.72
C GLY A 37 -4.07 5.02 -14.99
N GLY A 38 -4.05 5.69 -16.14
CA GLY A 38 -3.75 5.07 -17.43
C GLY A 38 -2.30 4.59 -17.51
N PHE A 39 -2.01 3.75 -18.48
CA PHE A 39 -0.67 3.16 -18.64
C PHE A 39 0.42 4.22 -18.87
N PRO A 40 1.43 4.33 -17.97
CA PRO A 40 2.45 5.38 -18.06
C PRO A 40 3.60 4.96 -18.99
N THR A 41 3.41 5.09 -20.28
CA THR A 41 4.31 4.59 -21.34
C THR A 41 5.77 5.02 -21.15
N VAL A 42 6.02 6.30 -20.83
CA VAL A 42 7.39 6.84 -20.64
C VAL A 42 8.08 6.15 -19.46
N LYS A 43 7.36 5.90 -18.37
CA LYS A 43 7.87 5.17 -17.20
C LYS A 43 8.30 3.76 -17.58
N TYR A 44 7.44 3.03 -18.29
CA TYR A 44 7.74 1.65 -18.67
C TYR A 44 8.83 1.56 -19.74
N ALA A 45 8.92 2.49 -20.66
CA ALA A 45 10.03 2.60 -21.59
C ALA A 45 11.37 2.82 -20.85
N SER A 46 11.39 3.66 -19.82
CA SER A 46 12.59 3.85 -19.01
C SER A 46 12.93 2.64 -18.13
N ILE A 47 11.91 1.92 -17.63
CA ILE A 47 12.11 0.64 -16.91
C ILE A 47 12.75 -0.38 -17.86
N ALA A 48 12.26 -0.50 -19.09
CA ALA A 48 12.79 -1.43 -20.08
C ALA A 48 14.28 -1.21 -20.39
N LEU A 49 14.74 0.02 -20.26
CA LEU A 49 16.17 0.38 -20.48
C LEU A 49 17.04 0.17 -19.23
N SER A 50 16.47 -0.18 -18.06
CA SER A 50 17.21 -0.34 -16.82
C SER A 50 17.28 -1.81 -16.37
N PRO A 51 18.48 -2.47 -16.44
CA PRO A 51 18.62 -3.89 -16.10
C PRO A 51 18.12 -4.31 -14.71
N ARG A 52 18.16 -3.41 -13.74
CA ARG A 52 17.65 -3.68 -12.38
C ARG A 52 16.14 -3.49 -12.25
N ALA A 53 15.56 -2.62 -13.08
CA ALA A 53 14.15 -2.27 -12.97
C ALA A 53 13.24 -3.27 -13.70
N TRP A 54 13.70 -3.91 -14.80
CA TRP A 54 12.92 -4.91 -15.53
C TRP A 54 12.68 -6.20 -14.74
N GLN A 55 13.59 -6.57 -13.78
CA GLN A 55 13.37 -7.72 -12.89
C GLN A 55 12.11 -7.62 -12.03
N SER A 56 11.57 -6.43 -11.86
CA SER A 56 10.31 -6.18 -11.13
C SER A 56 9.11 -5.99 -12.05
N CYS A 57 9.25 -6.24 -13.35
CA CYS A 57 8.21 -6.00 -14.34
C CYS A 57 8.04 -7.20 -15.27
N TRP A 58 6.81 -7.69 -15.39
CA TRP A 58 6.44 -8.83 -16.24
C TRP A 58 5.47 -8.37 -17.32
N VAL A 59 5.61 -8.97 -18.48
CA VAL A 59 4.70 -8.79 -19.60
C VAL A 59 4.17 -10.14 -20.06
N GLU A 60 2.90 -10.17 -20.41
CA GLU A 60 2.31 -11.25 -21.15
C GLU A 60 2.23 -10.84 -22.63
N THR A 61 2.74 -11.72 -23.51
CA THR A 61 2.75 -11.46 -24.95
C THR A 61 2.07 -12.58 -25.73
N HIS A 62 1.17 -12.19 -26.63
CA HIS A 62 0.52 -13.10 -27.56
C HIS A 62 0.75 -12.64 -29.00
N ARG A 63 1.33 -13.52 -29.84
CA ARG A 63 1.66 -13.24 -31.25
C ARG A 63 2.46 -11.93 -31.44
N GLY A 64 3.45 -11.71 -30.57
CA GLY A 64 4.31 -10.53 -30.60
C GLY A 64 3.69 -9.24 -30.06
N ARG A 65 2.47 -9.29 -29.54
CA ARG A 65 1.76 -8.16 -28.97
C ARG A 65 1.68 -8.28 -27.46
N ILE A 66 1.89 -7.17 -26.72
CA ILE A 66 1.73 -7.13 -25.27
C ILE A 66 0.23 -7.05 -24.95
N ASP A 67 -0.25 -8.00 -24.14
CA ASP A 67 -1.65 -8.06 -23.70
C ASP A 67 -1.81 -7.77 -22.21
N ALA A 68 -0.75 -7.88 -21.40
CA ALA A 68 -0.75 -7.45 -20.01
C ALA A 68 0.64 -6.98 -19.54
N VAL A 69 0.67 -6.07 -18.58
CA VAL A 69 1.89 -5.58 -17.92
C VAL A 69 1.64 -5.55 -16.42
N LEU A 70 2.49 -6.24 -15.65
CA LEU A 70 2.43 -6.28 -14.20
C LEU A 70 3.77 -5.83 -13.61
N ARG A 71 3.71 -5.02 -12.55
CA ARG A 71 4.88 -4.61 -11.77
C ARG A 71 4.68 -4.96 -10.31
N ALA A 72 5.62 -5.72 -9.75
CA ALA A 72 5.65 -6.10 -8.35
C ALA A 72 7.07 -5.97 -7.78
N GLY A 73 7.17 -5.86 -6.47
CA GLY A 73 8.46 -5.79 -5.80
C GLY A 73 8.32 -5.61 -4.29
N PRO A 74 9.46 -5.49 -3.57
CA PRO A 74 9.46 -5.28 -2.12
C PRO A 74 8.70 -4.01 -1.71
N ARG A 75 7.90 -4.09 -0.63
CA ARG A 75 7.16 -2.97 -0.05
C ARG A 75 8.08 -2.11 0.83
N SER A 76 8.37 -2.53 2.04
CA SER A 76 9.32 -1.87 2.95
C SER A 76 10.49 -2.77 3.37
N GLY A 77 10.39 -4.07 3.07
CA GLY A 77 11.42 -5.07 3.29
C GLY A 77 11.27 -6.23 2.33
N PRO A 78 12.30 -7.06 2.16
CA PRO A 78 12.31 -8.16 1.18
C PRO A 78 11.24 -9.23 1.48
N GLN A 79 10.87 -9.40 2.76
CA GLN A 79 9.90 -10.41 3.19
C GLN A 79 8.47 -10.11 2.72
N THR A 80 8.18 -8.88 2.31
CA THR A 80 6.85 -8.47 1.86
C THR A 80 6.93 -7.80 0.51
N TRP A 81 6.25 -8.39 -0.48
CA TRP A 81 6.10 -7.83 -1.81
C TRP A 81 4.73 -7.20 -2.01
N GLU A 82 4.62 -6.34 -3.01
CA GLU A 82 3.37 -5.70 -3.43
C GLU A 82 3.27 -5.69 -4.95
N VAL A 83 2.08 -6.03 -5.45
CA VAL A 83 1.69 -5.77 -6.84
C VAL A 83 1.23 -4.31 -6.92
N GLY A 84 2.15 -3.43 -7.28
CA GLY A 84 1.87 -2.00 -7.31
C GLY A 84 1.14 -1.53 -8.55
N GLU A 85 1.36 -2.20 -9.68
CA GLU A 85 0.79 -1.79 -10.97
C GLU A 85 0.45 -3.02 -11.81
N PHE A 86 -0.77 -3.06 -12.32
CA PHE A 86 -1.23 -4.11 -13.20
C PHE A 86 -2.14 -3.51 -14.27
N TYR A 87 -1.82 -3.74 -15.52
CA TYR A 87 -2.56 -3.25 -16.68
C TYR A 87 -2.93 -4.39 -17.60
N LEU A 88 -4.17 -4.40 -18.06
CA LEU A 88 -4.70 -5.39 -18.98
C LEU A 88 -5.15 -4.71 -20.29
N ARG A 89 -4.93 -5.39 -21.40
CA ARG A 89 -5.54 -5.01 -22.67
C ARG A 89 -7.00 -5.47 -22.68
N ASN A 90 -7.92 -4.53 -22.86
CA ASN A 90 -9.36 -4.82 -22.95
C ASN A 90 -9.93 -5.62 -21.78
N SER A 91 -9.39 -5.43 -20.57
CA SER A 91 -9.85 -6.08 -19.33
C SER A 91 -10.00 -7.62 -19.44
N LYS A 92 -9.09 -8.29 -20.15
CA LYS A 92 -9.09 -9.74 -20.27
C LYS A 92 -8.65 -10.38 -18.95
N SER A 93 -9.59 -10.95 -18.22
CA SER A 93 -9.35 -11.49 -16.88
C SER A 93 -8.48 -12.75 -16.89
N ASP A 94 -8.58 -13.64 -17.87
CA ASP A 94 -7.82 -14.89 -17.90
C ASP A 94 -6.31 -14.70 -17.73
N LEU A 95 -5.77 -13.56 -18.20
CA LEU A 95 -4.36 -13.22 -18.07
C LEU A 95 -3.98 -12.78 -16.65
N ALA A 96 -4.96 -12.32 -15.87
CA ALA A 96 -4.71 -11.82 -14.51
C ALA A 96 -4.32 -12.97 -13.59
N LEU A 97 -5.03 -14.09 -13.67
CA LEU A 97 -4.74 -15.28 -12.89
C LEU A 97 -3.29 -15.76 -13.13
N GLU A 98 -2.93 -15.98 -14.38
CA GLU A 98 -1.60 -16.51 -14.75
C GLU A 98 -0.47 -15.59 -14.29
N LEU A 99 -0.60 -14.26 -14.47
CA LEU A 99 0.42 -13.30 -14.04
C LEU A 99 0.56 -13.24 -12.51
N LEU A 100 -0.56 -13.26 -11.78
CA LEU A 100 -0.55 -13.24 -10.32
C LEU A 100 -0.01 -14.54 -9.70
N GLU A 101 -0.14 -15.67 -10.40
CA GLU A 101 0.51 -16.92 -10.02
C GLU A 101 2.00 -16.88 -10.32
N GLN A 102 2.38 -16.41 -11.52
CA GLN A 102 3.76 -16.40 -11.99
C GLN A 102 4.69 -15.57 -11.11
N ILE A 103 4.25 -14.43 -10.56
CA ILE A 103 5.08 -13.61 -9.69
C ILE A 103 5.41 -14.25 -8.35
N THR A 104 4.74 -15.33 -7.96
CA THR A 104 5.01 -16.02 -6.69
C THR A 104 6.37 -16.68 -6.66
N ILE A 105 6.86 -17.17 -7.81
CA ILE A 105 8.17 -17.81 -7.94
C ILE A 105 9.30 -16.80 -7.67
N PRO A 106 9.44 -15.71 -8.45
CA PRO A 106 10.53 -14.74 -8.22
C PRO A 106 10.40 -14.02 -6.88
N ALA A 107 9.19 -13.84 -6.34
CA ALA A 107 9.01 -13.29 -5.01
C ALA A 107 9.55 -14.25 -3.93
N GLY A 108 9.23 -15.55 -4.03
CA GLY A 108 9.74 -16.59 -3.13
C GLY A 108 11.27 -16.72 -3.21
N ASP A 109 11.84 -16.71 -4.40
CA ASP A 109 13.30 -16.75 -4.63
C ASP A 109 14.01 -15.53 -4.02
N ALA A 110 13.34 -14.39 -3.99
CA ALA A 110 13.81 -13.17 -3.34
C ALA A 110 13.59 -13.15 -1.81
N GLY A 111 13.04 -14.23 -1.23
CA GLY A 111 12.80 -14.37 0.21
C GLY A 111 11.50 -13.73 0.69
N ALA A 112 10.57 -13.40 -0.20
CA ALA A 112 9.27 -12.92 0.20
C ALA A 112 8.47 -14.03 0.89
N GLN A 113 7.78 -13.67 1.95
CA GLN A 113 6.88 -14.55 2.71
C GLN A 113 5.42 -14.28 2.35
N ARG A 114 5.15 -13.11 1.77
CA ARG A 114 3.80 -12.70 1.36
C ARG A 114 3.83 -11.67 0.25
N ILE A 115 2.76 -11.68 -0.55
CA ILE A 115 2.55 -10.68 -1.61
C ILE A 115 1.22 -10.00 -1.34
N PHE A 116 1.24 -8.67 -1.27
CA PHE A 116 0.03 -7.85 -1.17
C PHE A 116 -0.42 -7.37 -2.54
N VAL A 117 -1.73 -7.19 -2.68
CA VAL A 117 -2.34 -6.50 -3.80
C VAL A 117 -3.48 -5.62 -3.31
N ARG A 118 -3.59 -4.40 -3.82
CA ARG A 118 -4.71 -3.49 -3.60
C ARG A 118 -5.48 -3.36 -4.90
N VAL A 119 -6.74 -3.78 -4.89
CA VAL A 119 -7.60 -3.87 -6.06
C VAL A 119 -8.78 -2.91 -5.87
N PRO A 120 -9.16 -2.07 -6.85
CA PRO A 120 -10.43 -1.34 -6.79
C PRO A 120 -11.60 -2.30 -6.52
N ALA A 121 -12.56 -1.91 -5.70
CA ALA A 121 -13.65 -2.80 -5.27
C ALA A 121 -14.46 -3.42 -6.43
N ASN A 122 -14.48 -2.75 -7.59
CA ASN A 122 -15.17 -3.21 -8.80
C ASN A 122 -14.22 -3.73 -9.89
N SER A 123 -12.96 -4.06 -9.55
CA SER A 123 -12.00 -4.57 -10.53
C SER A 123 -12.32 -6.00 -10.94
N VAL A 124 -12.20 -6.28 -12.22
CA VAL A 124 -12.30 -7.65 -12.78
C VAL A 124 -11.22 -8.58 -12.23
N VAL A 125 -10.10 -8.03 -11.73
CA VAL A 125 -8.96 -8.79 -11.20
C VAL A 125 -9.22 -9.35 -9.80
N PHE A 126 -10.25 -8.89 -9.07
CA PHE A 126 -10.53 -9.35 -7.71
C PHE A 126 -10.75 -10.87 -7.64
N GLU A 127 -11.61 -11.41 -8.48
CA GLU A 127 -11.87 -12.86 -8.50
C GLU A 127 -10.69 -13.68 -8.99
N ASP A 128 -9.91 -13.16 -9.93
CA ASP A 128 -8.70 -13.83 -10.41
C ASP A 128 -7.59 -13.82 -9.36
N ALA A 129 -7.46 -12.75 -8.59
CA ALA A 129 -6.58 -12.72 -7.43
C ALA A 129 -6.99 -13.77 -6.38
N ARG A 130 -8.30 -13.94 -6.13
CA ARG A 130 -8.79 -15.03 -5.25
C ARG A 130 -8.41 -16.41 -5.76
N LYS A 131 -8.62 -16.68 -7.05
CA LYS A 131 -8.22 -17.94 -7.69
C LYS A 131 -6.71 -18.16 -7.64
N ALA A 132 -5.91 -17.09 -7.77
CA ALA A 132 -4.46 -17.12 -7.61
C ALA A 132 -4.00 -17.33 -6.14
N GLY A 133 -4.92 -17.49 -5.19
CA GLY A 133 -4.62 -17.77 -3.77
C GLY A 133 -4.45 -16.53 -2.90
N TYR A 134 -4.84 -15.34 -3.38
CA TYR A 134 -4.94 -14.16 -2.54
C TYR A 134 -6.24 -14.19 -1.73
N SER A 135 -6.17 -13.82 -0.47
CA SER A 135 -7.34 -13.66 0.40
C SER A 135 -7.52 -12.19 0.78
N ALA A 136 -8.74 -11.67 0.69
CA ALA A 136 -9.05 -10.34 1.19
C ALA A 136 -8.81 -10.29 2.71
N ILE A 137 -8.21 -9.19 3.17
CA ILE A 137 -7.91 -8.97 4.59
C ILE A 137 -8.72 -7.82 5.16
N TYR A 138 -8.91 -6.75 4.42
CA TYR A 138 -9.82 -5.66 4.74
C TYR A 138 -10.14 -4.84 3.49
N ARG A 139 -11.24 -4.09 3.60
CA ARG A 139 -11.58 -3.01 2.66
C ARG A 139 -11.11 -1.68 3.22
N GLU A 140 -10.69 -0.78 2.35
CA GLU A 140 -10.41 0.60 2.72
C GLU A 140 -11.13 1.58 1.81
N THR A 141 -11.49 2.73 2.36
CA THR A 141 -12.11 3.83 1.63
C THR A 141 -11.16 5.02 1.61
N VAL A 142 -10.95 5.57 0.42
CA VAL A 142 -10.20 6.82 0.25
C VAL A 142 -11.16 7.99 0.39
N TYR A 143 -10.87 8.87 1.35
CA TYR A 143 -11.58 10.11 1.61
C TYR A 143 -10.80 11.30 1.08
N ARG A 144 -11.50 12.30 0.57
CA ARG A 144 -10.93 13.53 0.03
C ARG A 144 -11.72 14.74 0.47
N SER A 145 -11.01 15.80 0.86
CA SER A 145 -11.53 17.17 0.94
C SER A 145 -10.79 18.03 -0.08
N GLU A 146 -11.48 18.96 -0.71
CA GLU A 146 -10.87 19.88 -1.69
C GLU A 146 -10.08 21.00 -1.05
N SER A 147 -10.28 21.26 0.26
CA SER A 147 -9.66 22.33 1.01
C SER A 147 -9.33 21.88 2.44
N VAL A 148 -8.08 22.09 2.84
CA VAL A 148 -7.64 21.90 4.22
C VAL A 148 -8.35 22.89 5.15
N HIS A 149 -8.50 24.14 4.72
CA HIS A 149 -9.16 25.19 5.55
C HIS A 149 -10.61 24.85 5.82
N THR A 150 -11.35 24.34 4.85
CA THR A 150 -12.73 23.89 5.06
C THR A 150 -12.79 22.77 6.08
N ALA A 151 -11.93 21.77 5.99
CA ALA A 151 -11.89 20.67 6.93
C ALA A 151 -11.56 21.14 8.36
N LEU A 152 -10.57 22.02 8.51
CA LEU A 152 -10.21 22.61 9.81
C LEU A 152 -11.31 23.51 10.38
N SER A 153 -11.99 24.28 9.54
CA SER A 153 -13.10 25.15 10.00
C SER A 153 -14.28 24.32 10.52
N ASN A 154 -14.57 23.18 9.89
CA ASN A 154 -15.63 22.27 10.34
C ASN A 154 -15.24 21.51 11.63
N LEU A 155 -13.94 21.32 11.87
CA LEU A 155 -13.46 20.65 13.08
C LEU A 155 -13.62 21.52 14.35
N GLY A 156 -13.55 22.85 14.18
CA GLY A 156 -13.38 23.77 15.31
C GLY A 156 -11.92 23.83 15.79
N ILE A 157 -11.66 24.73 16.72
CA ILE A 157 -10.32 24.86 17.32
C ILE A 157 -10.28 23.91 18.52
N PRO A 158 -9.36 22.93 18.57
CA PRO A 158 -9.17 22.14 19.79
C PRO A 158 -8.80 23.02 20.98
N ASP A 159 -9.41 22.81 22.13
CA ASP A 159 -9.13 23.56 23.35
C ASP A 159 -7.65 23.50 23.74
N HIS A 160 -7.00 22.39 23.43
CA HIS A 160 -5.56 22.20 23.66
C HIS A 160 -4.90 21.56 22.42
N PRO A 161 -3.83 22.18 21.87
CA PRO A 161 -3.07 21.58 20.81
C PRO A 161 -2.36 20.31 21.32
N LEU A 162 -2.50 19.21 20.58
CA LEU A 162 -1.82 17.97 20.93
C LEU A 162 -0.29 18.14 20.75
N GLN A 163 0.46 17.70 21.76
CA GLN A 163 1.91 17.68 21.68
C GLN A 163 2.38 16.46 20.89
N LEU A 164 2.78 16.70 19.65
CA LEU A 164 3.36 15.68 18.79
C LEU A 164 4.88 15.85 18.75
N ARG A 165 5.59 14.74 18.75
CA ARG A 165 7.03 14.74 18.43
C ARG A 165 7.34 13.98 17.15
N PRO A 166 8.45 14.30 16.46
CA PRO A 166 8.91 13.48 15.34
C PRO A 166 9.13 12.03 15.77
N ARG A 167 8.73 11.09 14.89
CA ARG A 167 9.00 9.67 15.09
C ARG A 167 10.49 9.39 14.96
N VAL A 168 11.00 8.52 15.81
CA VAL A 168 12.36 7.97 15.77
C VAL A 168 12.31 6.45 15.61
N SER A 169 13.44 5.82 15.24
CA SER A 169 13.49 4.37 15.04
C SER A 169 13.23 3.56 16.31
N ALA A 170 13.50 4.14 17.48
CA ALA A 170 13.20 3.50 18.76
C ALA A 170 11.69 3.29 18.99
N ASP A 171 10.84 4.04 18.30
CA ASP A 171 9.39 3.94 18.42
C ASP A 171 8.81 2.68 17.77
N ASP A 172 9.58 1.94 16.97
CA ASP A 172 9.09 0.80 16.19
C ASP A 172 8.44 -0.28 17.05
N HIS A 173 8.98 -0.52 18.24
CA HIS A 173 8.41 -1.51 19.18
C HIS A 173 7.02 -1.08 19.68
N ASP A 174 6.86 0.16 20.09
CA ASP A 174 5.59 0.67 20.61
C ASP A 174 4.55 0.86 19.50
N LEU A 175 4.98 1.26 18.31
CA LEU A 175 4.13 1.29 17.12
C LEU A 175 3.62 -0.11 16.74
N PHE A 176 4.49 -1.11 16.79
CA PHE A 176 4.08 -2.51 16.57
C PHE A 176 3.11 -2.97 17.65
N ARG A 177 3.36 -2.64 18.92
CA ARG A 177 2.46 -2.93 20.02
C ARG A 177 1.09 -2.28 19.81
N MET A 178 1.05 -0.98 19.49
CA MET A 178 -0.18 -0.27 19.16
C MET A 178 -0.92 -0.94 17.99
N HIS A 179 -0.22 -1.32 16.92
CA HIS A 179 -0.80 -2.06 15.79
C HIS A 179 -1.46 -3.36 16.26
N ASN A 180 -0.80 -4.12 17.12
CA ASN A 180 -1.34 -5.39 17.65
C ASN A 180 -2.62 -5.22 18.49
N PHE A 181 -2.75 -4.12 19.23
CA PHE A 181 -3.96 -3.84 20.00
C PHE A 181 -5.11 -3.29 19.17
N THR A 182 -4.80 -2.66 18.04
CA THR A 182 -5.78 -1.87 17.28
C THR A 182 -6.20 -2.51 15.96
N THR A 183 -5.49 -3.53 15.51
CA THR A 183 -5.81 -4.27 14.27
C THR A 183 -6.45 -5.60 14.61
N PRO A 184 -7.57 -5.97 13.97
CA PRO A 184 -8.22 -7.27 14.17
C PRO A 184 -7.25 -8.45 14.00
N VAL A 185 -7.45 -9.48 14.82
CA VAL A 185 -6.54 -10.64 14.87
C VAL A 185 -6.43 -11.36 13.51
N GLU A 186 -7.53 -11.48 12.78
CA GLU A 186 -7.60 -12.11 11.47
C GLU A 186 -6.72 -11.39 10.44
N ILE A 187 -6.67 -10.06 10.50
CA ILE A 187 -5.82 -9.22 9.66
C ILE A 187 -4.35 -9.44 10.03
N ARG A 188 -4.02 -9.39 11.33
CA ARG A 188 -2.65 -9.59 11.81
C ARG A 188 -2.09 -10.96 11.46
N MET A 189 -2.90 -12.02 11.60
CA MET A 189 -2.50 -13.38 11.23
C MET A 189 -2.09 -13.50 9.77
N LYS A 190 -2.77 -12.78 8.88
CA LYS A 190 -2.50 -12.80 7.43
C LYS A 190 -1.39 -11.83 7.03
N SER A 191 -1.34 -10.64 7.63
CA SER A 191 -0.41 -9.58 7.24
C SER A 191 0.99 -9.71 7.84
N GLY A 192 1.16 -10.50 8.91
CA GLY A 192 2.43 -10.75 9.59
C GLY A 192 2.33 -10.56 11.10
N GLN A 193 2.93 -11.48 11.85
CA GLN A 193 2.77 -11.57 13.30
C GLN A 193 3.97 -11.03 14.08
N THR A 194 5.12 -10.89 13.45
CA THR A 194 6.33 -10.37 14.09
C THR A 194 6.51 -8.89 13.84
N SER A 195 7.29 -8.22 14.68
CA SER A 195 7.67 -6.81 14.46
C SER A 195 8.41 -6.61 13.14
N GLN A 196 9.21 -7.57 12.73
CA GLN A 196 9.91 -7.56 11.46
C GLN A 196 8.95 -7.67 10.26
N ASP A 197 7.95 -8.56 10.36
CA ASP A 197 6.90 -8.70 9.35
C ASP A 197 6.08 -7.41 9.21
N TRP A 198 5.69 -6.84 10.34
CA TRP A 198 4.95 -5.59 10.38
C TRP A 198 5.75 -4.45 9.73
N ALA A 199 7.03 -4.30 10.10
CA ALA A 199 7.90 -3.27 9.52
C ALA A 199 8.10 -3.46 8.01
N ALA A 200 8.29 -4.71 7.55
CA ALA A 200 8.42 -5.05 6.13
C ALA A 200 7.12 -4.84 5.34
N GLY A 201 5.96 -5.04 5.99
CA GLY A 201 4.63 -4.84 5.42
C GLY A 201 4.13 -3.40 5.50
N SER A 202 4.76 -2.55 6.30
CA SER A 202 4.33 -1.16 6.50
C SER A 202 4.34 -0.36 5.21
N GLU A 203 3.26 0.36 4.96
CA GLU A 203 3.15 1.26 3.82
C GLU A 203 3.63 2.66 4.19
N ARG A 204 4.40 3.24 3.31
CA ARG A 204 4.90 4.62 3.43
C ARG A 204 4.32 5.48 2.32
N LEU A 205 4.05 6.73 2.62
CA LEU A 205 3.61 7.71 1.62
C LEU A 205 4.71 8.11 0.63
N GLY A 206 5.85 7.39 0.68
CA GLY A 206 6.99 7.52 -0.20
C GLY A 206 8.07 8.45 0.36
N ARG A 207 9.02 8.85 -0.49
CA ARG A 207 10.10 9.77 -0.08
C ARG A 207 9.54 11.11 0.44
N LYS A 208 10.21 11.70 1.44
CA LYS A 208 9.82 12.97 2.08
C LYS A 208 8.48 12.89 2.82
N THR A 209 8.15 11.72 3.36
CA THR A 209 7.07 11.59 4.35
C THR A 209 7.57 12.13 5.68
N SER A 210 6.77 13.00 6.30
CA SER A 210 6.98 13.41 7.68
C SER A 210 6.15 12.49 8.59
N GLU A 211 6.73 12.08 9.71
CA GLU A 211 6.09 11.16 10.66
C GLU A 211 6.16 11.73 12.07
N TRP A 212 5.05 11.66 12.79
CA TRP A 212 4.94 12.11 14.17
C TRP A 212 4.23 11.07 15.02
N VAL A 213 4.53 11.09 16.30
CA VAL A 213 3.85 10.29 17.32
C VAL A 213 3.27 11.17 18.41
N PHE A 214 2.15 10.72 18.95
CA PHE A 214 1.54 11.26 20.15
C PHE A 214 1.80 10.29 21.30
N GLU A 215 2.38 10.80 22.39
CA GLU A 215 2.69 10.00 23.59
C GLU A 215 1.58 10.14 24.63
N LEU A 216 1.22 9.02 25.24
CA LEU A 216 0.39 8.98 26.44
C LEU A 216 1.20 9.37 27.67
N GLY A 217 0.52 9.72 28.76
CA GLY A 217 1.18 10.16 30.00
C GLY A 217 2.13 9.12 30.64
N ASP A 218 2.02 7.86 30.24
CA ASP A 218 2.89 6.76 30.67
C ASP A 218 4.09 6.51 29.72
N GLY A 219 4.26 7.35 28.68
CA GLY A 219 5.32 7.24 27.70
C GLY A 219 5.01 6.27 26.54
N ASN A 220 3.86 5.59 26.56
CA ASN A 220 3.43 4.75 25.45
C ASN A 220 2.98 5.59 24.25
N ILE A 221 3.11 5.06 23.02
CA ILE A 221 2.61 5.73 21.83
C ILE A 221 1.10 5.50 21.69
N GLY A 222 0.35 6.59 21.74
CA GLY A 222 -1.10 6.62 21.56
C GLY A 222 -1.54 6.82 20.11
N ALA A 223 -0.74 7.54 19.29
CA ALA A 223 -1.03 7.71 17.88
C ALA A 223 0.22 7.91 17.02
N HIS A 224 0.10 7.60 15.73
CA HIS A 224 1.12 7.79 14.70
C HIS A 224 0.49 8.44 13.48
N ILE A 225 1.09 9.54 13.04
CA ILE A 225 0.67 10.31 11.87
C ILE A 225 1.78 10.25 10.82
N GLN A 226 1.44 9.83 9.61
CA GLN A 226 2.28 10.02 8.43
C GLN A 226 1.65 11.11 7.56
N ARG A 227 2.43 12.06 7.09
CA ARG A 227 1.98 13.10 6.16
C ARG A 227 2.96 13.30 5.04
N LYS A 228 2.43 13.47 3.84
CA LYS A 228 3.17 13.89 2.68
C LYS A 228 2.50 15.06 2.02
N SER A 229 3.23 16.16 1.92
CA SER A 229 2.77 17.38 1.27
C SER A 229 3.41 17.52 -0.11
N THR A 230 2.60 17.86 -1.09
CA THR A 230 3.02 18.19 -2.46
C THR A 230 2.47 19.56 -2.85
N ARG A 231 2.83 20.08 -4.02
CA ARG A 231 2.26 21.33 -4.53
C ARG A 231 0.76 21.20 -4.86
N SER A 232 0.30 20.01 -5.21
CA SER A 232 -1.05 19.71 -5.69
C SER A 232 -1.97 19.07 -4.66
N GLY A 233 -1.48 18.76 -3.46
CA GLY A 233 -2.31 18.13 -2.42
C GLY A 233 -1.50 17.58 -1.27
N HIS A 234 -2.21 17.27 -0.20
CA HIS A 234 -1.69 16.59 0.98
C HIS A 234 -2.25 15.17 1.05
N MET A 235 -1.46 14.28 1.60
CA MET A 235 -1.87 12.92 1.94
C MET A 235 -1.49 12.66 3.39
N PHE A 236 -2.35 12.01 4.16
CA PHE A 236 -2.00 11.57 5.50
C PHE A 236 -2.55 10.17 5.77
N VAL A 237 -1.92 9.48 6.72
CA VAL A 237 -2.39 8.24 7.32
C VAL A 237 -2.31 8.40 8.83
N LEU A 238 -3.37 8.01 9.52
CA LEU A 238 -3.50 8.12 10.96
C LEU A 238 -3.76 6.73 11.56
N ASN A 239 -2.90 6.33 12.48
CA ASN A 239 -3.09 5.17 13.33
C ASN A 239 -3.15 5.63 14.78
N TRP A 240 -4.08 5.08 15.58
CA TRP A 240 -4.23 5.48 16.98
C TRP A 240 -4.71 4.29 17.84
N SER A 241 -4.39 4.33 19.12
CA SER A 241 -4.91 3.40 20.12
C SER A 241 -6.34 3.76 20.54
N ASN A 242 -7.10 2.80 21.02
CA ASN A 242 -8.46 3.07 21.51
C ASN A 242 -8.49 4.03 22.70
N GLU A 243 -7.40 4.15 23.44
CA GLU A 243 -7.23 5.03 24.60
C GLU A 243 -7.29 6.52 24.23
N VAL A 244 -6.93 6.87 23.00
CA VAL A 244 -6.95 8.25 22.50
C VAL A 244 -8.11 8.54 21.56
N GLY A 245 -9.18 7.76 21.63
CA GLY A 245 -10.34 7.93 20.76
C GLY A 245 -11.00 9.32 20.88
N SER A 246 -11.01 9.93 22.08
CA SER A 246 -11.48 11.30 22.33
C SER A 246 -10.61 12.37 21.65
N GLU A 247 -9.32 12.08 21.45
CA GLU A 247 -8.36 12.99 20.83
C GLU A 247 -8.35 12.93 19.30
N LEU A 248 -9.16 12.05 18.71
CA LEU A 248 -9.18 11.82 17.25
C LEU A 248 -9.38 13.12 16.45
N PRO A 249 -10.27 14.06 16.84
CA PRO A 249 -10.37 15.35 16.18
C PRO A 249 -9.05 16.14 16.23
N GLY A 250 -8.41 16.20 17.40
CA GLY A 250 -7.10 16.86 17.57
C GLY A 250 -5.99 16.23 16.74
N LEU A 251 -5.99 14.90 16.60
CA LEU A 251 -5.04 14.17 15.74
C LEU A 251 -5.23 14.49 14.26
N VAL A 252 -6.48 14.61 13.80
CA VAL A 252 -6.79 15.04 12.43
C VAL A 252 -6.38 16.50 12.23
N ALA A 253 -6.66 17.39 13.19
CA ALA A 253 -6.20 18.78 13.15
C ALA A 253 -4.67 18.86 13.01
N ALA A 254 -3.95 18.08 13.81
CA ALA A 254 -2.49 18.01 13.77
C ALA A 254 -1.95 17.45 12.44
N ALA A 255 -2.62 16.45 11.85
CA ALA A 255 -2.27 15.94 10.53
C ALA A 255 -2.42 17.00 9.43
N LEU A 256 -3.35 17.95 9.60
CA LEU A 256 -3.64 19.03 8.66
C LEU A 256 -2.91 20.35 9.00
N ALA A 257 -2.30 20.47 10.18
CA ALA A 257 -1.63 21.69 10.63
C ALA A 257 -0.52 22.12 9.66
N ASP A 258 -0.30 23.43 9.55
CA ASP A 258 0.73 24.05 8.68
C ASP A 258 0.63 23.62 7.22
N SER A 259 -0.51 23.10 6.80
CA SER A 259 -0.76 22.70 5.43
C SER A 259 -1.25 23.89 4.61
N LYS A 260 -0.81 23.95 3.34
CA LYS A 260 -1.41 24.89 2.38
C LYS A 260 -2.86 24.50 2.12
N ASP A 261 -3.66 25.49 1.71
CA ASP A 261 -5.04 25.21 1.31
C ASP A 261 -5.08 24.57 -0.07
N VAL A 262 -4.94 23.28 -0.08
CA VAL A 262 -4.97 22.39 -1.27
C VAL A 262 -5.76 21.13 -0.90
N PRO A 263 -6.16 20.34 -1.89
CA PRO A 263 -6.86 19.08 -1.61
C PRO A 263 -6.07 18.16 -0.68
N VAL A 264 -6.79 17.46 0.18
CA VAL A 264 -6.23 16.48 1.13
C VAL A 264 -6.93 15.14 1.00
N THR A 265 -6.15 14.06 1.05
CA THR A 265 -6.65 12.67 0.94
C THR A 265 -6.10 11.81 2.06
N THR A 266 -6.91 10.85 2.48
CA THR A 266 -6.52 9.80 3.42
C THR A 266 -7.24 8.49 3.09
N ALA A 267 -6.66 7.36 3.44
CA ALA A 267 -7.28 6.05 3.33
C ALA A 267 -7.63 5.51 4.71
N VAL A 268 -8.84 5.01 4.86
CA VAL A 268 -9.35 4.52 6.14
C VAL A 268 -9.82 3.07 5.98
N PRO A 269 -9.19 2.13 6.70
CA PRO A 269 -9.66 0.75 6.74
C PRO A 269 -11.04 0.63 7.38
N GLU A 270 -11.87 -0.31 6.92
CA GLU A 270 -13.25 -0.53 7.39
C GLU A 270 -13.35 -0.81 8.90
N PHE A 271 -12.28 -1.37 9.50
CA PHE A 271 -12.22 -1.62 10.94
C PHE A 271 -11.90 -0.35 11.78
N ARG A 272 -11.86 0.84 11.14
CA ARG A 272 -11.64 2.15 11.77
C ARG A 272 -12.82 3.11 11.51
N PRO A 273 -14.07 2.73 11.80
CA PRO A 273 -15.26 3.50 11.41
C PRO A 273 -15.32 4.89 12.07
N ALA A 274 -14.72 5.06 13.25
CA ALA A 274 -14.69 6.35 13.93
C ALA A 274 -14.01 7.45 13.10
N LEU A 275 -12.91 7.13 12.42
CA LEU A 275 -12.23 8.09 11.53
C LEU A 275 -13.08 8.39 10.30
N SER A 276 -13.69 7.36 9.67
CA SER A 276 -14.59 7.57 8.54
C SER A 276 -15.73 8.53 8.89
N HIS A 277 -16.37 8.31 10.02
CA HIS A 277 -17.46 9.16 10.50
C HIS A 277 -16.98 10.60 10.73
N LEU A 278 -15.87 10.79 11.43
CA LEU A 278 -15.29 12.12 11.67
C LEU A 278 -14.97 12.81 10.33
N LEU A 279 -14.30 12.15 9.40
CA LEU A 279 -13.95 12.75 8.11
C LEU A 279 -15.18 13.22 7.34
N MET A 280 -16.27 12.44 7.32
CA MET A 280 -17.53 12.86 6.69
C MET A 280 -18.10 14.13 7.36
N THR A 281 -18.07 14.23 8.69
CA THR A 281 -18.53 15.46 9.39
C THR A 281 -17.64 16.67 9.09
N LEU A 282 -16.37 16.44 8.75
CA LEU A 282 -15.42 17.49 8.34
C LEU A 282 -15.56 17.88 6.85
N GLY A 283 -16.50 17.30 6.13
CA GLY A 283 -16.74 17.59 4.71
C GLY A 283 -15.86 16.82 3.74
N PHE A 284 -15.20 15.75 4.21
CA PHE A 284 -14.57 14.80 3.28
C PHE A 284 -15.64 13.97 2.59
N THR A 285 -15.38 13.63 1.33
CA THR A 285 -16.20 12.73 0.52
C THR A 285 -15.42 11.45 0.22
N ASP A 286 -16.13 10.33 0.15
CA ASP A 286 -15.57 9.07 -0.33
C ASP A 286 -15.31 9.16 -1.84
N GLN A 287 -14.12 8.77 -2.25
CA GLN A 287 -13.69 8.84 -3.66
C GLN A 287 -13.59 7.47 -4.31
N ALA A 288 -13.09 6.50 -3.57
CA ALA A 288 -12.85 5.16 -4.07
C ALA A 288 -12.75 4.16 -2.92
N GLN A 289 -13.07 2.91 -3.23
CA GLN A 289 -12.92 1.78 -2.32
C GLN A 289 -11.99 0.74 -2.93
N TYR A 290 -11.18 0.14 -2.08
CA TYR A 290 -10.20 -0.88 -2.45
C TYR A 290 -10.31 -2.08 -1.55
N GLU A 291 -10.14 -3.27 -2.12
CA GLU A 291 -9.90 -4.50 -1.38
C GLU A 291 -8.39 -4.68 -1.24
N VAL A 292 -7.90 -4.78 -0.01
CA VAL A 292 -6.51 -5.15 0.27
C VAL A 292 -6.47 -6.65 0.47
N MET A 293 -5.66 -7.33 -0.35
CA MET A 293 -5.56 -8.77 -0.35
C MET A 293 -4.12 -9.20 -0.13
N VAL A 294 -3.93 -10.40 0.39
CA VAL A 294 -2.60 -10.98 0.64
C VAL A 294 -2.57 -12.45 0.22
N LYS A 295 -1.46 -12.85 -0.36
CA LYS A 295 -1.10 -14.25 -0.62
C LYS A 295 0.11 -14.60 0.22
N PRO A 296 0.01 -15.55 1.18
CA PRO A 296 1.17 -16.10 1.87
C PRO A 296 1.95 -17.00 0.91
N LEU A 297 3.27 -16.96 0.98
CA LEU A 297 4.15 -17.83 0.24
C LEU A 297 4.70 -18.91 1.16
N ALA A 298 4.75 -20.15 0.68
CA ALA A 298 5.44 -21.22 1.39
C ALA A 298 6.95 -20.93 1.42
N GLN A 299 7.52 -20.93 2.61
CA GLN A 299 8.98 -20.88 2.74
C GLN A 299 9.55 -22.27 2.46
N THR A 300 10.52 -22.35 1.58
CA THR A 300 11.38 -23.52 1.51
C THR A 300 12.24 -23.51 2.77
N VAL A 301 11.96 -24.42 3.71
CA VAL A 301 12.83 -24.64 4.85
C VAL A 301 14.12 -25.26 4.28
N SER A 302 15.17 -24.44 4.14
CA SER A 302 16.50 -24.99 3.88
C SER A 302 16.87 -25.84 5.10
N GLU A 303 16.97 -27.16 4.93
CA GLU A 303 17.54 -28.03 5.93
C GLU A 303 18.94 -27.48 6.27
N ILE A 304 19.07 -27.03 7.51
CA ILE A 304 20.41 -26.77 8.06
C ILE A 304 21.08 -28.13 8.11
N SER A 305 21.94 -28.40 7.12
CA SER A 305 22.82 -29.55 7.13
C SER A 305 23.64 -29.48 8.42
N ARG A 306 23.18 -30.18 9.45
CA ARG A 306 23.98 -30.45 10.63
C ARG A 306 25.11 -31.36 10.19
N ALA A 307 26.23 -30.79 9.79
CA ALA A 307 27.48 -31.50 9.75
C ALA A 307 27.77 -31.98 11.19
N PHE A 308 27.44 -33.22 11.50
CA PHE A 308 27.99 -33.90 12.67
C PHE A 308 29.48 -33.96 12.46
N ALA A 309 30.22 -33.08 13.14
CA ALA A 309 31.63 -33.27 13.32
C ALA A 309 31.79 -34.55 14.12
N ALA A 310 32.23 -35.60 13.46
CA ALA A 310 32.71 -36.81 14.09
C ALA A 310 33.96 -36.43 14.89
N ILE A 311 33.84 -36.44 16.20
CA ILE A 311 34.97 -36.42 17.11
C ILE A 311 35.54 -37.84 17.09
N SER A 312 36.69 -38.01 16.49
CA SER A 312 37.57 -39.17 16.64
C SER A 312 38.54 -38.89 17.74
#